data_3459f964f143bebd4e4b41db819afbd2
#
_entry.id   3459f964f143bebd4e4b41db819afbd2
#
_cell.length_a   1.000
_cell.length_b   1.000
_cell.length_c   1.000
_cell.angle_alpha   90.00
_cell.angle_beta   90.00
_cell.angle_gamma   90.00
#
_symmetry.space_group_name_H-M   'P 1'
#
loop_
_entity.id
_entity.type
_entity.pdbx_description
1 polymer ?
#
loop_
_entity_poly.entity_id
_entity_poly.type
_entity_poly.pdbx_seq_one_letter_code
_entity_poly.pdbx_strand_id
1 'polypeptide(L)'
;QKILIVDHSTVLIDRIFDLLNESSMLDLRVSTSFSLSDAKDKLRDSDFSLVIVRVPAAKQSLCHDLIDLHSPNPVLILLDDPSSAAVFTALRMGASDVFDVVDVAQHSQAFLDAVERLMGWARTLEENRFYREELEQSLSELKADQQAAYHIQRNMMPAETIEICGIKAQHQITPSLYLSGDFVDVVPVDDQRIVFYLADVSGHGASSALVTVLLKNMTQSLVRDYKDVSPDELPSLGDVLQRINTEMLETGVGKHLSMFLGAIDRNSGLLHYAVGGH
;
A
#
# COMPACT_ATOMS: atom_id res chain seq x y z
N GLN A 1 12.66 -10.42 23.30
CA GLN A 1 13.81 -9.79 22.60
C GLN A 1 15.10 -10.57 22.85
N LYS A 2 16.04 -10.60 21.88
CA LYS A 2 17.32 -11.35 21.98
C LYS A 2 18.50 -10.38 21.94
N ILE A 3 19.43 -10.57 22.85
CA ILE A 3 20.71 -9.84 22.87
C ILE A 3 21.85 -10.82 22.58
N LEU A 4 22.78 -10.41 21.70
CA LEU A 4 24.03 -11.13 21.47
C LEU A 4 25.18 -10.38 22.16
N ILE A 5 25.87 -11.05 23.10
CA ILE A 5 27.06 -10.52 23.74
C ILE A 5 28.29 -11.20 23.13
N VAL A 6 29.23 -10.39 22.60
CA VAL A 6 30.42 -10.86 21.93
C VAL A 6 31.65 -10.41 22.73
N ASP A 7 32.27 -11.33 23.45
CA ASP A 7 33.50 -11.11 24.20
C ASP A 7 34.27 -12.42 24.36
N HIS A 8 35.61 -12.35 24.40
CA HIS A 8 36.48 -13.47 24.70
C HIS A 8 36.61 -13.78 26.21
N SER A 9 36.12 -12.87 27.07
CA SER A 9 36.20 -12.99 28.53
C SER A 9 34.84 -13.37 29.12
N THR A 10 34.76 -14.51 29.76
CA THR A 10 33.55 -14.96 30.49
C THR A 10 33.20 -14.01 31.62
N VAL A 11 34.16 -13.40 32.28
CA VAL A 11 33.96 -12.50 33.44
C VAL A 11 33.10 -11.28 33.06
N LEU A 12 33.35 -10.66 31.90
CA LEU A 12 32.53 -9.52 31.46
C LEU A 12 31.15 -9.98 30.98
N ILE A 13 31.07 -11.11 30.29
CA ILE A 13 29.80 -11.71 29.87
C ILE A 13 28.90 -11.98 31.10
N ASP A 14 29.46 -12.64 32.13
CA ASP A 14 28.73 -12.94 33.35
C ASP A 14 28.27 -11.65 34.05
N ARG A 15 29.13 -10.64 34.10
CA ARG A 15 28.79 -9.34 34.68
C ARG A 15 27.64 -8.63 33.95
N ILE A 16 27.69 -8.60 32.61
CA ILE A 16 26.60 -8.01 31.81
C ILE A 16 25.32 -8.83 32.01
N PHE A 17 25.42 -10.14 32.04
CA PHE A 17 24.27 -11.02 32.27
C PHE A 17 23.61 -10.76 33.63
N ASP A 18 24.40 -10.62 34.69
CA ASP A 18 23.89 -10.29 36.04
C ASP A 18 23.20 -8.92 36.03
N LEU A 19 23.79 -7.89 35.45
CA LEU A 19 23.20 -6.57 35.34
C LEU A 19 21.87 -6.59 34.57
N LEU A 20 21.77 -7.33 33.49
CA LEU A 20 20.54 -7.46 32.70
C LEU A 20 19.45 -8.21 33.48
N ASN A 21 19.81 -9.23 34.26
CA ASN A 21 18.87 -9.98 35.10
C ASN A 21 18.38 -9.18 36.33
N GLU A 22 19.23 -8.33 36.90
CA GLU A 22 18.86 -7.45 38.00
C GLU A 22 17.97 -6.29 37.56
N SER A 23 17.99 -5.97 36.25
CA SER A 23 17.15 -4.95 35.68
C SER A 23 15.68 -5.42 35.54
N SER A 24 14.75 -4.47 35.51
CA SER A 24 13.32 -4.76 35.31
C SER A 24 12.94 -5.16 33.86
N MET A 25 13.93 -5.44 33.01
CA MET A 25 13.71 -5.84 31.62
C MET A 25 13.21 -7.29 31.58
N LEU A 26 11.90 -7.46 31.49
CA LEU A 26 11.24 -8.75 31.37
C LEU A 26 11.44 -9.35 29.95
N ASP A 27 11.63 -10.68 29.89
CA ASP A 27 11.73 -11.47 28.65
C ASP A 27 12.96 -11.24 27.75
N LEU A 28 14.13 -10.95 28.32
CA LEU A 28 15.38 -10.94 27.58
C LEU A 28 15.98 -12.35 27.43
N ARG A 29 16.31 -12.71 26.20
CA ARG A 29 17.12 -13.88 25.90
C ARG A 29 18.53 -13.44 25.54
N VAL A 30 19.50 -13.87 26.30
CA VAL A 30 20.91 -13.55 26.06
C VAL A 30 21.58 -14.74 25.40
N SER A 31 22.27 -14.48 24.30
CA SER A 31 23.17 -15.41 23.62
C SER A 31 24.58 -14.85 23.71
N THR A 32 25.56 -15.71 23.80
CA THR A 32 26.98 -15.30 23.95
C THR A 32 27.80 -15.82 22.78
N SER A 33 28.82 -15.10 22.39
CA SER A 33 29.82 -15.49 21.40
C SER A 33 31.23 -15.11 21.86
N PHE A 34 32.16 -16.01 21.69
CA PHE A 34 33.55 -15.79 22.10
C PHE A 34 34.47 -15.28 20.98
N SER A 35 33.93 -15.11 19.78
CA SER A 35 34.63 -14.58 18.63
C SER A 35 33.74 -13.83 17.67
N LEU A 36 34.31 -12.90 16.90
CA LEU A 36 33.56 -12.19 15.85
C LEU A 36 33.09 -13.11 14.73
N SER A 37 33.82 -14.22 14.45
CA SER A 37 33.38 -15.19 13.44
C SER A 37 32.11 -15.93 13.88
N ASP A 38 32.10 -16.47 15.11
CA ASP A 38 30.93 -17.14 15.69
C ASP A 38 29.74 -16.17 15.82
N ALA A 39 30.03 -14.89 16.16
CA ALA A 39 28.99 -13.87 16.20
C ALA A 39 28.34 -13.62 14.82
N LYS A 40 29.14 -13.53 13.76
CA LYS A 40 28.64 -13.38 12.38
C LYS A 40 27.79 -14.57 11.95
N ASP A 41 28.18 -15.79 12.30
CA ASP A 41 27.41 -16.99 11.98
C ASP A 41 26.06 -17.00 12.73
N LYS A 42 26.08 -16.65 14.01
CA LYS A 42 24.83 -16.51 14.80
C LYS A 42 23.88 -15.43 14.27
N LEU A 43 24.43 -14.31 13.77
CA LEU A 43 23.61 -13.24 13.15
C LEU A 43 23.00 -13.63 11.81
N ARG A 44 23.57 -14.60 11.11
CA ARG A 44 22.97 -15.16 9.88
C ARG A 44 21.85 -16.15 10.18
N ASP A 45 21.97 -16.87 11.30
CA ASP A 45 21.04 -17.95 11.66
C ASP A 45 19.86 -17.48 12.55
N SER A 46 19.99 -16.31 13.17
CA SER A 46 19.01 -15.81 14.13
C SER A 46 18.96 -14.28 14.17
N ASP A 47 17.76 -13.75 14.36
CA ASP A 47 17.55 -12.32 14.59
C ASP A 47 17.86 -11.94 16.04
N PHE A 48 18.64 -10.89 16.23
CA PHE A 48 18.92 -10.27 17.50
C PHE A 48 18.42 -8.83 17.50
N SER A 49 17.92 -8.38 18.64
CA SER A 49 17.46 -6.99 18.83
C SER A 49 18.63 -6.04 19.14
N LEU A 50 19.69 -6.53 19.77
CA LEU A 50 20.89 -5.77 20.12
C LEU A 50 22.12 -6.67 20.10
N VAL A 51 23.21 -6.14 19.57
CA VAL A 51 24.54 -6.74 19.71
C VAL A 51 25.39 -5.88 20.64
N ILE A 52 25.99 -6.49 21.65
CA ILE A 52 26.97 -5.87 22.54
C ILE A 52 28.31 -6.53 22.24
N VAL A 53 29.27 -5.78 21.71
CA VAL A 53 30.55 -6.33 21.31
C VAL A 53 31.71 -5.60 21.97
N ARG A 54 32.62 -6.35 22.63
CA ARG A 54 33.88 -5.82 23.15
C ARG A 54 34.95 -5.91 22.10
N VAL A 55 35.65 -4.82 21.88
CA VAL A 55 36.84 -4.76 20.99
C VAL A 55 37.91 -3.88 21.56
N PRO A 56 39.20 -4.28 21.45
CA PRO A 56 40.31 -3.40 21.73
C PRO A 56 40.24 -2.16 20.84
N ALA A 57 40.53 -0.98 21.40
CA ALA A 57 40.46 0.30 20.68
C ALA A 57 41.28 0.31 19.37
N ALA A 58 42.39 -0.43 19.32
CA ALA A 58 43.24 -0.58 18.12
C ALA A 58 42.66 -1.51 17.03
N LYS A 59 41.58 -2.26 17.31
CA LYS A 59 41.00 -3.29 16.41
C LYS A 59 39.55 -3.03 16.04
N GLN A 60 39.07 -1.81 16.19
CA GLN A 60 37.66 -1.45 15.94
C GLN A 60 37.19 -1.74 14.51
N SER A 61 38.10 -1.65 13.51
CA SER A 61 37.75 -1.94 12.10
C SER A 61 37.23 -3.36 11.89
N LEU A 62 37.49 -4.29 12.81
CA LEU A 62 36.97 -5.66 12.74
C LEU A 62 35.46 -5.76 12.99
N CYS A 63 34.86 -4.71 13.59
CA CYS A 63 33.41 -4.68 13.86
C CYS A 63 32.59 -4.18 12.68
N HIS A 64 33.20 -3.59 11.66
CA HIS A 64 32.47 -3.02 10.51
C HIS A 64 31.52 -4.05 9.88
N ASP A 65 32.04 -5.21 9.50
CA ASP A 65 31.20 -6.26 8.89
C ASP A 65 30.11 -6.78 9.83
N LEU A 66 30.33 -6.75 11.15
CA LEU A 66 29.34 -7.17 12.13
C LEU A 66 28.22 -6.12 12.25
N ILE A 67 28.58 -4.85 12.23
CA ILE A 67 27.63 -3.73 12.22
C ILE A 67 26.78 -3.77 10.96
N ASP A 68 27.41 -3.92 9.79
CA ASP A 68 26.70 -4.01 8.51
C ASP A 68 25.76 -5.21 8.45
N LEU A 69 26.19 -6.36 8.94
CA LEU A 69 25.38 -7.58 8.97
C LEU A 69 24.17 -7.45 9.89
N HIS A 70 24.30 -6.67 10.98
CA HIS A 70 23.23 -6.45 11.97
C HIS A 70 22.32 -5.24 11.65
N SER A 71 22.75 -4.40 10.71
CA SER A 71 21.95 -3.22 10.30
C SER A 71 20.54 -3.65 9.83
N PRO A 72 19.50 -2.89 10.18
CA PRO A 72 19.49 -1.60 10.90
C PRO A 72 19.43 -1.70 12.43
N ASN A 73 19.53 -2.91 13.00
CA ASN A 73 19.43 -3.09 14.45
C ASN A 73 20.67 -2.52 15.17
N PRO A 74 20.52 -2.08 16.44
CA PRO A 74 21.57 -1.41 17.16
C PRO A 74 22.74 -2.32 17.55
N VAL A 75 23.95 -1.74 17.50
CA VAL A 75 25.18 -2.33 17.99
C VAL A 75 25.82 -1.41 19.04
N LEU A 76 26.05 -1.94 20.24
CA LEU A 76 26.76 -1.27 21.32
C LEU A 76 28.19 -1.80 21.40
N ILE A 77 29.16 -0.92 21.29
CA ILE A 77 30.59 -1.28 21.34
C ILE A 77 31.13 -0.99 22.73
N LEU A 78 31.80 -1.98 23.32
CA LEU A 78 32.60 -1.84 24.52
C LEU A 78 34.10 -1.73 24.18
N LEU A 79 34.71 -0.62 24.58
CA LEU A 79 36.13 -0.36 24.31
C LEU A 79 36.97 -0.51 25.57
N ASP A 80 38.17 -1.09 25.40
CA ASP A 80 39.18 -1.05 26.44
C ASP A 80 39.93 0.27 26.30
N ASP A 81 39.95 1.10 27.34
CA ASP A 81 40.66 2.38 27.39
C ASP A 81 40.32 3.31 26.19
N PRO A 82 39.08 3.80 26.09
CA PRO A 82 38.63 4.56 24.95
C PRO A 82 39.24 5.96 24.89
N SER A 83 40.07 6.25 23.88
CA SER A 83 40.37 7.62 23.53
C SER A 83 39.18 8.29 22.80
N SER A 84 39.10 9.61 22.85
CA SER A 84 38.07 10.35 22.09
C SER A 84 38.06 10.00 20.60
N ALA A 85 39.24 9.79 20.02
CA ALA A 85 39.40 9.38 18.63
C ALA A 85 38.83 7.97 18.36
N ALA A 86 38.98 7.04 19.31
CA ALA A 86 38.44 5.70 19.22
C ALA A 86 36.93 5.70 19.29
N VAL A 87 36.33 6.48 20.19
CA VAL A 87 34.89 6.64 20.30
C VAL A 87 34.27 7.21 19.00
N PHE A 88 34.87 8.30 18.46
CA PHE A 88 34.41 8.87 17.18
C PHE A 88 34.52 7.89 16.01
N THR A 89 35.56 7.05 15.99
CA THR A 89 35.74 6.05 14.94
C THR A 89 34.63 4.99 15.01
N ALA A 90 34.34 4.47 16.20
CA ALA A 90 33.30 3.49 16.41
C ALA A 90 31.89 4.03 15.97
N LEU A 91 31.55 5.25 16.37
CA LEU A 91 30.30 5.89 15.98
C LEU A 91 30.22 6.14 14.47
N ARG A 92 31.31 6.54 13.82
CA ARG A 92 31.36 6.71 12.35
C ARG A 92 31.23 5.39 11.58
N MET A 93 31.61 4.27 12.17
CA MET A 93 31.41 2.95 11.61
C MET A 93 29.96 2.44 11.75
N GLY A 94 29.09 3.19 12.44
CA GLY A 94 27.69 2.83 12.62
C GLY A 94 27.35 2.19 13.97
N ALA A 95 28.29 2.23 14.95
CA ALA A 95 27.93 1.85 16.31
C ALA A 95 26.83 2.76 16.85
N SER A 96 25.83 2.19 17.48
CA SER A 96 24.68 2.93 18.02
C SER A 96 25.03 3.62 19.34
N ASP A 97 25.97 3.05 20.10
CA ASP A 97 26.55 3.64 21.29
C ASP A 97 27.91 3.00 21.61
N VAL A 98 28.71 3.67 22.46
CA VAL A 98 30.04 3.23 22.85
C VAL A 98 30.24 3.42 24.34
N PHE A 99 30.70 2.39 25.03
CA PHE A 99 31.01 2.43 26.47
C PHE A 99 32.48 1.98 26.73
N ASP A 100 33.05 2.51 27.81
CA ASP A 100 34.26 1.92 28.41
C ASP A 100 33.85 0.62 29.13
N VAL A 101 34.70 -0.42 28.97
CA VAL A 101 34.54 -1.68 29.75
C VAL A 101 34.54 -1.41 31.26
N VAL A 102 35.30 -0.44 31.72
CA VAL A 102 35.36 -0.04 33.14
C VAL A 102 34.04 0.57 33.61
N ASP A 103 33.39 1.35 32.75
CA ASP A 103 32.10 1.97 33.06
C ASP A 103 30.97 0.95 33.24
N VAL A 104 31.04 -0.18 32.59
CA VAL A 104 30.04 -1.27 32.78
C VAL A 104 30.04 -1.74 34.23
N ALA A 105 31.23 -1.73 34.89
CA ALA A 105 31.35 -2.14 36.28
C ALA A 105 31.08 -1.00 37.29
N GLN A 106 31.48 0.23 36.97
CA GLN A 106 31.45 1.38 37.88
C GLN A 106 30.17 2.23 37.72
N HIS A 107 29.63 2.32 36.51
CA HIS A 107 28.47 3.13 36.16
C HIS A 107 27.36 2.25 35.54
N SER A 108 27.03 1.14 36.21
CA SER A 108 26.09 0.12 35.74
C SER A 108 24.72 0.69 35.32
N GLN A 109 24.23 1.74 36.01
CA GLN A 109 22.95 2.35 35.66
C GLN A 109 22.98 3.03 34.28
N ALA A 110 24.04 3.79 33.97
CA ALA A 110 24.16 4.44 32.66
C ALA A 110 24.26 3.42 31.50
N PHE A 111 24.93 2.31 31.75
CA PHE A 111 24.99 1.19 30.81
C PHE A 111 23.60 0.55 30.61
N LEU A 112 22.86 0.28 31.67
CA LEU A 112 21.50 -0.26 31.59
C LEU A 112 20.53 0.69 30.87
N ASP A 113 20.60 1.99 31.15
CA ASP A 113 19.79 3.01 30.48
C ASP A 113 20.08 3.04 28.97
N ALA A 114 21.36 2.85 28.56
CA ALA A 114 21.73 2.77 27.16
C ALA A 114 21.18 1.48 26.51
N VAL A 115 21.31 0.34 27.18
CA VAL A 115 20.76 -0.94 26.67
C VAL A 115 19.24 -0.82 26.53
N GLU A 116 18.53 -0.28 27.53
CA GLU A 116 17.08 -0.10 27.48
C GLU A 116 16.66 0.80 26.29
N ARG A 117 17.36 1.92 26.10
CA ARG A 117 17.11 2.83 24.97
C ARG A 117 17.34 2.14 23.62
N LEU A 118 18.41 1.37 23.47
CA LEU A 118 18.73 0.65 22.23
C LEU A 118 17.75 -0.49 21.97
N MET A 119 17.32 -1.19 23.00
CA MET A 119 16.27 -2.22 22.90
C MET A 119 14.92 -1.61 22.52
N GLY A 120 14.57 -0.44 23.07
CA GLY A 120 13.40 0.34 22.66
C GLY A 120 13.45 0.72 21.19
N TRP A 121 14.64 1.17 20.71
CA TRP A 121 14.83 1.46 19.28
C TRP A 121 14.68 0.20 18.42
N ALA A 122 15.31 -0.90 18.77
CA ALA A 122 15.17 -2.17 18.04
C ALA A 122 13.70 -2.63 17.95
N ARG A 123 12.94 -2.50 19.04
CA ARG A 123 11.50 -2.80 19.05
C ARG A 123 10.72 -1.92 18.08
N THR A 124 10.98 -0.62 18.06
CA THR A 124 10.34 0.29 17.11
C THR A 124 10.66 -0.06 15.66
N LEU A 125 11.91 -0.48 15.37
CA LEU A 125 12.30 -0.93 14.02
C LEU A 125 11.53 -2.19 13.61
N GLU A 126 11.38 -3.16 14.51
CA GLU A 126 10.65 -4.40 14.26
C GLU A 126 9.16 -4.14 14.03
N GLU A 127 8.53 -3.30 14.87
CA GLU A 127 7.15 -2.88 14.71
C GLU A 127 6.92 -2.15 13.38
N ASN A 128 7.81 -1.22 13.01
CA ASN A 128 7.74 -0.52 11.73
C ASN A 128 7.88 -1.46 10.53
N ARG A 129 8.79 -2.45 10.62
CA ARG A 129 8.92 -3.47 9.55
C ARG A 129 7.65 -4.28 9.40
N PHE A 130 7.09 -4.75 10.51
CA PHE A 130 5.85 -5.51 10.52
C PHE A 130 4.68 -4.72 9.89
N TYR A 131 4.46 -3.47 10.32
CA TYR A 131 3.40 -2.64 9.76
C TYR A 131 3.61 -2.30 8.28
N ARG A 132 4.87 -2.15 7.85
CA ARG A 132 5.16 -1.92 6.44
C ARG A 132 4.80 -3.14 5.59
N GLU A 133 5.18 -4.33 6.02
CA GLU A 133 4.87 -5.58 5.33
C GLU A 133 3.35 -5.80 5.24
N GLU A 134 2.62 -5.57 6.33
CA GLU A 134 1.15 -5.65 6.37
C GLU A 134 0.50 -4.64 5.42
N LEU A 135 0.99 -3.40 5.42
CA LEU A 135 0.50 -2.35 4.53
C LEU A 135 0.77 -2.68 3.05
N GLU A 136 1.96 -3.17 2.72
CA GLU A 136 2.33 -3.56 1.35
C GLU A 136 1.46 -4.73 0.87
N GLN A 137 1.17 -5.70 1.72
CA GLN A 137 0.26 -6.79 1.40
C GLN A 137 -1.16 -6.26 1.14
N SER A 138 -1.71 -5.44 2.05
CA SER A 138 -3.05 -4.87 1.91
C SER A 138 -3.19 -4.01 0.65
N LEU A 139 -2.15 -3.22 0.33
CA LEU A 139 -2.11 -2.44 -0.91
C LEU A 139 -2.07 -3.32 -2.16
N SER A 140 -1.36 -4.44 -2.11
CA SER A 140 -1.30 -5.40 -3.22
C SER A 140 -2.66 -6.06 -3.48
N GLU A 141 -3.35 -6.48 -2.43
CA GLU A 141 -4.70 -7.06 -2.50
C GLU A 141 -5.70 -6.03 -3.05
N LEU A 142 -5.70 -4.81 -2.54
CA LEU A 142 -6.57 -3.74 -3.03
C LEU A 142 -6.33 -3.43 -4.52
N LYS A 143 -5.07 -3.40 -4.96
CA LYS A 143 -4.75 -3.19 -6.37
C LYS A 143 -5.26 -4.32 -7.26
N ALA A 144 -5.13 -5.58 -6.82
CA ALA A 144 -5.64 -6.74 -7.54
C ALA A 144 -7.16 -6.68 -7.70
N ASP A 145 -7.89 -6.32 -6.63
CA ASP A 145 -9.34 -6.16 -6.65
C ASP A 145 -9.78 -5.04 -7.60
N GLN A 146 -9.08 -3.90 -7.58
CA GLN A 146 -9.36 -2.79 -8.50
C GLN A 146 -9.10 -3.16 -9.96
N GLN A 147 -8.05 -3.94 -10.23
CA GLN A 147 -7.77 -4.44 -11.59
C GLN A 147 -8.85 -5.41 -12.07
N ALA A 148 -9.31 -6.31 -11.23
CA ALA A 148 -10.41 -7.23 -11.56
C ALA A 148 -11.70 -6.45 -11.88
N ALA A 149 -12.06 -5.47 -11.05
CA ALA A 149 -13.21 -4.61 -11.27
C ALA A 149 -13.08 -3.77 -12.56
N TYR A 150 -11.88 -3.28 -12.90
CA TYR A 150 -11.61 -2.61 -14.16
C TYR A 150 -11.90 -3.50 -15.38
N HIS A 151 -11.49 -4.75 -15.35
CA HIS A 151 -11.78 -5.69 -16.44
C HIS A 151 -13.28 -5.92 -16.59
N ILE A 152 -14.02 -6.03 -15.49
CA ILE A 152 -15.48 -6.15 -15.53
C ILE A 152 -16.10 -4.89 -16.16
N GLN A 153 -15.73 -3.69 -15.69
CA GLN A 153 -16.25 -2.42 -16.23
C GLN A 153 -15.94 -2.27 -17.72
N ARG A 154 -14.69 -2.57 -18.14
CA ARG A 154 -14.28 -2.48 -19.54
C ARG A 154 -15.06 -3.44 -20.44
N ASN A 155 -15.36 -4.66 -19.97
CA ASN A 155 -16.14 -5.62 -20.73
C ASN A 155 -17.61 -5.23 -20.87
N MET A 156 -18.10 -4.30 -20.03
CA MET A 156 -19.45 -3.77 -20.14
C MET A 156 -19.57 -2.62 -21.15
N MET A 157 -18.46 -1.99 -21.50
CA MET A 157 -18.43 -0.94 -22.51
C MET A 157 -18.46 -1.53 -23.92
N PRO A 158 -18.96 -0.80 -24.91
CA PRO A 158 -18.85 -1.20 -26.31
C PRO A 158 -17.39 -1.28 -26.75
N ALA A 159 -17.09 -1.93 -27.87
CA ALA A 159 -15.76 -1.90 -28.47
C ALA A 159 -15.37 -0.45 -28.82
N GLU A 160 -14.07 -0.10 -28.75
CA GLU A 160 -13.57 1.26 -29.01
C GLU A 160 -13.99 1.81 -30.39
N THR A 161 -14.20 0.93 -31.35
CA THR A 161 -14.77 1.23 -32.65
C THR A 161 -15.85 0.21 -32.95
N ILE A 162 -17.05 0.67 -33.21
CA ILE A 162 -18.19 -0.16 -33.56
C ILE A 162 -18.85 0.38 -34.82
N GLU A 163 -19.42 -0.51 -35.61
CA GLU A 163 -20.27 -0.17 -36.75
C GLU A 163 -21.66 -0.83 -36.53
N ILE A 164 -22.65 0.00 -36.33
CA ILE A 164 -24.02 -0.41 -36.08
C ILE A 164 -24.95 0.36 -37.00
N CYS A 165 -25.84 -0.34 -37.69
CA CYS A 165 -26.80 0.25 -38.61
C CYS A 165 -26.15 1.16 -39.67
N GLY A 166 -24.90 0.83 -40.10
CA GLY A 166 -24.11 1.64 -41.02
C GLY A 166 -23.58 2.97 -40.46
N ILE A 167 -23.68 3.17 -39.16
CA ILE A 167 -23.07 4.29 -38.43
C ILE A 167 -21.81 3.78 -37.72
N LYS A 168 -20.67 4.43 -37.99
CA LYS A 168 -19.41 4.16 -37.35
C LYS A 168 -19.27 5.05 -36.13
N ALA A 169 -19.20 4.46 -34.95
CA ALA A 169 -18.94 5.15 -33.69
C ALA A 169 -17.55 4.77 -33.15
N GLN A 170 -16.86 5.75 -32.58
CA GLN A 170 -15.57 5.56 -31.91
C GLN A 170 -15.58 6.33 -30.60
N HIS A 171 -15.09 5.70 -29.54
CA HIS A 171 -14.96 6.33 -28.25
C HIS A 171 -13.59 6.02 -27.61
N GLN A 172 -13.19 6.85 -26.67
CA GLN A 172 -12.02 6.65 -25.85
C GLN A 172 -12.31 7.17 -24.43
N ILE A 173 -12.00 6.36 -23.43
CA ILE A 173 -12.05 6.75 -22.00
C ILE A 173 -10.66 6.58 -21.43
N THR A 174 -10.15 7.61 -20.74
CA THR A 174 -8.86 7.59 -20.07
C THR A 174 -9.09 7.73 -18.57
N PRO A 175 -9.16 6.61 -17.81
CA PRO A 175 -9.42 6.69 -16.39
C PRO A 175 -8.25 7.33 -15.65
N SER A 176 -8.53 8.12 -14.62
CA SER A 176 -7.50 8.72 -13.74
C SER A 176 -6.85 7.70 -12.81
N LEU A 177 -7.57 6.63 -12.47
CA LEU A 177 -7.13 5.46 -11.71
C LEU A 177 -7.50 4.18 -12.46
N TYR A 178 -7.64 3.05 -11.78
CA TYR A 178 -8.08 1.81 -12.42
C TYR A 178 -9.54 1.87 -12.87
N LEU A 179 -10.42 2.43 -12.06
CA LEU A 179 -11.86 2.49 -12.29
C LEU A 179 -12.31 3.92 -12.63
N SER A 180 -13.23 4.05 -13.59
CA SER A 180 -13.75 5.33 -14.05
C SER A 180 -15.20 5.55 -13.63
N GLY A 181 -15.53 6.82 -13.29
CA GLY A 181 -16.90 7.31 -13.23
C GLY A 181 -17.48 7.59 -14.62
N ASP A 182 -16.62 7.81 -15.61
CA ASP A 182 -17.02 8.01 -17.01
C ASP A 182 -17.48 6.70 -17.61
N PHE A 183 -18.56 6.78 -18.40
CA PHE A 183 -19.12 5.63 -19.09
C PHE A 183 -19.72 6.06 -20.41
N VAL A 184 -19.57 5.21 -21.42
CA VAL A 184 -20.17 5.37 -22.74
C VAL A 184 -20.83 4.07 -23.16
N ASP A 185 -21.97 4.20 -23.84
CA ASP A 185 -22.61 3.06 -24.47
C ASP A 185 -23.27 3.46 -25.78
N VAL A 186 -23.39 2.49 -26.69
CA VAL A 186 -24.07 2.63 -27.99
C VAL A 186 -24.93 1.38 -28.20
N VAL A 187 -26.22 1.58 -28.33
CA VAL A 187 -27.19 0.48 -28.37
C VAL A 187 -28.08 0.64 -29.59
N PRO A 188 -28.23 -0.37 -30.44
CA PRO A 188 -29.24 -0.35 -31.50
C PRO A 188 -30.66 -0.46 -30.90
N VAL A 189 -31.55 0.41 -31.31
CA VAL A 189 -32.97 0.32 -31.00
C VAL A 189 -33.69 -0.56 -32.03
N ASP A 190 -33.35 -0.35 -33.30
CA ASP A 190 -33.79 -1.13 -34.44
C ASP A 190 -32.76 -1.07 -35.58
N ASP A 191 -33.14 -1.53 -36.79
CA ASP A 191 -32.23 -1.57 -37.94
C ASP A 191 -31.82 -0.17 -38.50
N GLN A 192 -32.49 0.91 -38.01
CA GLN A 192 -32.32 2.27 -38.51
C GLN A 192 -31.93 3.27 -37.45
N ARG A 193 -32.14 2.96 -36.18
CA ARG A 193 -31.91 3.89 -35.07
C ARG A 193 -30.94 3.33 -34.04
N ILE A 194 -30.05 4.18 -33.63
CA ILE A 194 -29.11 3.91 -32.50
C ILE A 194 -29.36 4.95 -31.41
N VAL A 195 -29.21 4.51 -30.17
CA VAL A 195 -29.13 5.38 -29.02
C VAL A 195 -27.71 5.26 -28.43
N PHE A 196 -27.12 6.36 -28.06
CA PHE A 196 -25.86 6.40 -27.35
C PHE A 196 -25.93 7.36 -26.18
N TYR A 197 -25.09 7.13 -25.20
CA TYR A 197 -24.94 8.06 -24.09
C TYR A 197 -23.52 8.15 -23.60
N LEU A 198 -23.21 9.34 -23.08
CA LEU A 198 -22.00 9.62 -22.29
C LEU A 198 -22.47 10.00 -20.90
N ALA A 199 -21.88 9.40 -19.91
CA ALA A 199 -22.21 9.66 -18.51
C ALA A 199 -20.94 9.90 -17.71
N ASP A 200 -20.99 10.86 -16.77
CA ASP A 200 -19.94 11.13 -15.82
C ASP A 200 -20.53 11.10 -14.41
N VAL A 201 -20.06 10.14 -13.61
CA VAL A 201 -20.51 9.93 -12.23
C VAL A 201 -19.55 10.63 -11.28
N SER A 202 -20.09 11.47 -10.40
CA SER A 202 -19.33 12.26 -9.44
C SER A 202 -18.37 11.43 -8.59
N GLY A 203 -17.11 11.91 -8.49
CA GLY A 203 -16.04 11.23 -7.77
C GLY A 203 -15.33 10.18 -8.62
N HIS A 204 -14.53 9.32 -7.97
CA HIS A 204 -13.69 8.32 -8.65
C HIS A 204 -13.66 6.99 -7.89
N GLY A 205 -13.08 5.98 -8.53
CA GLY A 205 -12.87 4.66 -7.94
C GLY A 205 -14.10 3.77 -7.96
N ALA A 206 -14.11 2.73 -7.11
CA ALA A 206 -15.06 1.64 -7.14
C ALA A 206 -16.53 2.09 -7.00
N SER A 207 -16.82 3.06 -6.12
CA SER A 207 -18.18 3.53 -5.90
C SER A 207 -18.79 4.21 -7.13
N SER A 208 -18.02 5.02 -7.87
CA SER A 208 -18.48 5.64 -9.11
C SER A 208 -18.59 4.63 -10.24
N ALA A 209 -17.65 3.69 -10.35
CA ALA A 209 -17.71 2.60 -11.31
C ALA A 209 -18.93 1.68 -11.12
N LEU A 210 -19.33 1.39 -9.88
CA LEU A 210 -20.53 0.60 -9.61
C LEU A 210 -21.81 1.32 -10.08
N VAL A 211 -21.84 2.64 -10.01
CA VAL A 211 -22.97 3.42 -10.56
C VAL A 211 -23.03 3.27 -12.09
N THR A 212 -21.91 3.21 -12.78
CA THR A 212 -21.92 2.95 -14.24
C THR A 212 -22.48 1.57 -14.59
N VAL A 213 -22.24 0.56 -13.73
CA VAL A 213 -22.85 -0.78 -13.87
C VAL A 213 -24.37 -0.71 -13.71
N LEU A 214 -24.86 0.01 -12.70
CA LEU A 214 -26.30 0.22 -12.50
C LEU A 214 -26.91 0.94 -13.70
N LEU A 215 -26.27 2.02 -14.17
CA LEU A 215 -26.70 2.77 -15.34
C LEU A 215 -26.80 1.88 -16.59
N LYS A 216 -25.81 1.02 -16.83
CA LYS A 216 -25.84 0.06 -17.94
C LYS A 216 -27.05 -0.88 -17.84
N ASN A 217 -27.34 -1.41 -16.65
CA ASN A 217 -28.49 -2.29 -16.45
C ASN A 217 -29.80 -1.56 -16.66
N MET A 218 -29.94 -0.34 -16.16
CA MET A 218 -31.13 0.51 -16.36
C MET A 218 -31.36 0.79 -17.85
N THR A 219 -30.33 1.23 -18.56
CA THR A 219 -30.44 1.54 -19.99
C THR A 219 -30.75 0.31 -20.83
N GLN A 220 -30.16 -0.85 -20.53
CA GLN A 220 -30.50 -2.10 -21.18
C GLN A 220 -31.96 -2.54 -20.92
N SER A 221 -32.49 -2.30 -19.73
CA SER A 221 -33.89 -2.57 -19.42
C SER A 221 -34.80 -1.67 -20.24
N LEU A 222 -34.48 -0.37 -20.30
CA LEU A 222 -35.24 0.58 -21.11
C LEU A 222 -35.29 0.19 -22.60
N VAL A 223 -34.14 -0.19 -23.17
CA VAL A 223 -34.08 -0.64 -24.57
C VAL A 223 -34.95 -1.88 -24.81
N ARG A 224 -34.95 -2.81 -23.86
CA ARG A 224 -35.84 -4.00 -23.95
C ARG A 224 -37.31 -3.64 -23.88
N ASP A 225 -37.69 -2.73 -22.96
CA ASP A 225 -39.05 -2.28 -22.78
C ASP A 225 -39.63 -1.59 -24.02
N TYR A 226 -38.78 -0.90 -24.80
CA TYR A 226 -39.16 -0.13 -25.98
C TYR A 226 -38.86 -0.80 -27.32
N LYS A 227 -38.33 -2.02 -27.32
CA LYS A 227 -37.93 -2.72 -28.55
C LYS A 227 -39.05 -2.96 -29.54
N ASP A 228 -40.23 -3.26 -29.04
CA ASP A 228 -41.42 -3.62 -29.85
C ASP A 228 -42.44 -2.48 -29.89
N VAL A 229 -42.10 -1.29 -29.42
CA VAL A 229 -42.97 -0.11 -29.38
C VAL A 229 -42.88 0.65 -30.71
N SER A 230 -44.05 1.09 -31.22
CA SER A 230 -44.09 1.88 -32.46
C SER A 230 -43.27 3.16 -32.34
N PRO A 231 -42.61 3.64 -33.43
CA PRO A 231 -41.77 4.85 -33.40
C PRO A 231 -42.46 6.09 -32.83
N ASP A 232 -43.78 6.21 -33.09
CA ASP A 232 -44.60 7.36 -32.64
C ASP A 232 -44.98 7.30 -31.15
N GLU A 233 -44.79 6.12 -30.53
CA GLU A 233 -45.12 5.86 -29.13
C GLU A 233 -43.85 5.82 -28.23
N LEU A 234 -42.66 6.02 -28.82
CA LEU A 234 -41.44 6.07 -28.05
C LEU A 234 -41.39 7.32 -27.16
N PRO A 235 -40.89 7.19 -25.92
CA PRO A 235 -40.75 8.34 -25.04
C PRO A 235 -39.73 9.32 -25.61
N SER A 236 -39.88 10.59 -25.27
CA SER A 236 -38.82 11.57 -25.56
C SER A 236 -37.54 11.23 -24.79
N LEU A 237 -36.38 11.63 -25.32
CA LEU A 237 -35.13 11.43 -24.60
C LEU A 237 -35.07 12.16 -23.24
N GLY A 238 -35.85 13.24 -23.09
CA GLY A 238 -36.04 13.91 -21.80
C GLY A 238 -36.79 13.04 -20.79
N ASP A 239 -37.83 12.33 -21.21
CA ASP A 239 -38.58 11.38 -20.35
C ASP A 239 -37.71 10.20 -19.95
N VAL A 240 -36.86 9.72 -20.86
CA VAL A 240 -35.84 8.67 -20.57
C VAL A 240 -34.86 9.12 -19.50
N LEU A 241 -34.31 10.33 -19.63
CA LEU A 241 -33.44 10.91 -18.61
C LEU A 241 -34.13 11.08 -17.27
N GLN A 242 -35.39 11.52 -17.27
CA GLN A 242 -36.17 11.66 -16.04
C GLN A 242 -36.43 10.31 -15.36
N ARG A 243 -36.72 9.26 -16.14
CA ARG A 243 -36.87 7.89 -15.63
C ARG A 243 -35.56 7.39 -15.01
N ILE A 244 -34.41 7.54 -15.69
CA ILE A 244 -33.08 7.17 -15.16
C ILE A 244 -32.84 7.94 -13.86
N ASN A 245 -33.12 9.25 -13.80
CA ASN A 245 -32.91 10.04 -12.60
C ASN A 245 -33.78 9.52 -11.43
N THR A 246 -35.04 9.18 -11.67
CA THR A 246 -35.93 8.64 -10.64
C THR A 246 -35.42 7.30 -10.11
N GLU A 247 -35.07 6.37 -11.01
CA GLU A 247 -34.50 5.07 -10.62
C GLU A 247 -33.17 5.22 -9.88
N MET A 248 -32.32 6.16 -10.29
CA MET A 248 -31.04 6.46 -9.59
C MET A 248 -31.26 7.00 -8.17
N LEU A 249 -32.27 7.88 -7.98
CA LEU A 249 -32.60 8.41 -6.66
C LEU A 249 -33.12 7.30 -5.73
N GLU A 250 -33.89 6.35 -6.24
CA GLU A 250 -34.39 5.20 -5.48
C GLU A 250 -33.30 4.26 -5.01
N THR A 251 -32.18 4.19 -5.70
CA THR A 251 -31.04 3.37 -5.26
C THR A 251 -30.38 3.85 -3.98
N GLY A 252 -30.53 5.12 -3.62
CA GLY A 252 -29.94 5.71 -2.41
C GLY A 252 -28.41 5.77 -2.41
N VAL A 253 -27.73 5.60 -3.57
CA VAL A 253 -26.26 5.56 -3.66
C VAL A 253 -25.58 6.90 -3.32
N GLY A 254 -26.34 8.02 -3.35
CA GLY A 254 -25.83 9.35 -2.98
C GLY A 254 -24.79 9.91 -3.95
N LYS A 255 -24.74 9.42 -5.18
CA LYS A 255 -23.88 9.94 -6.25
C LYS A 255 -24.69 10.77 -7.22
N HIS A 256 -24.05 11.79 -7.77
CA HIS A 256 -24.58 12.59 -8.87
C HIS A 256 -24.02 12.08 -10.19
N LEU A 257 -24.80 12.23 -11.24
CA LEU A 257 -24.40 11.81 -12.59
C LEU A 257 -24.83 12.93 -13.56
N SER A 258 -23.92 13.31 -14.44
CA SER A 258 -24.23 14.08 -15.63
C SER A 258 -24.34 13.14 -16.83
N MET A 259 -25.24 13.44 -17.77
CA MET A 259 -25.48 12.54 -18.90
C MET A 259 -25.86 13.32 -20.15
N PHE A 260 -25.19 12.97 -21.25
CA PHE A 260 -25.64 13.30 -22.60
C PHE A 260 -26.24 12.06 -23.24
N LEU A 261 -27.50 12.13 -23.63
CA LEU A 261 -28.22 11.04 -24.28
C LEU A 261 -28.60 11.46 -25.71
N GLY A 262 -28.17 10.70 -26.70
CA GLY A 262 -28.44 10.96 -28.11
C GLY A 262 -29.09 9.79 -28.83
N ALA A 263 -29.96 10.09 -29.78
CA ALA A 263 -30.53 9.12 -30.72
C ALA A 263 -30.29 9.59 -32.17
N ILE A 264 -29.74 8.70 -32.98
CA ILE A 264 -29.50 8.98 -34.41
C ILE A 264 -30.45 8.10 -35.23
N ASP A 265 -31.19 8.74 -36.13
CA ASP A 265 -31.96 8.07 -37.18
C ASP A 265 -31.15 8.06 -38.48
N ARG A 266 -30.83 6.87 -38.97
CA ARG A 266 -29.97 6.68 -40.13
C ARG A 266 -30.62 7.23 -41.42
N ASN A 267 -31.93 7.12 -41.56
CA ASN A 267 -32.62 7.49 -42.79
C ASN A 267 -32.69 9.00 -42.96
N SER A 268 -33.01 9.71 -41.89
CA SER A 268 -33.07 11.17 -41.90
C SER A 268 -31.75 11.85 -41.64
N GLY A 269 -30.78 11.14 -41.06
CA GLY A 269 -29.52 11.72 -40.60
C GLY A 269 -29.67 12.65 -39.40
N LEU A 270 -30.87 12.67 -38.75
CA LEU A 270 -31.13 13.54 -37.61
C LEU A 270 -30.58 12.96 -36.31
N LEU A 271 -29.99 13.83 -35.52
CA LEU A 271 -29.61 13.59 -34.13
C LEU A 271 -30.62 14.28 -33.22
N HIS A 272 -31.32 13.49 -32.43
CA HIS A 272 -32.10 13.96 -31.28
C HIS A 272 -31.25 13.79 -30.03
N TYR A 273 -31.31 14.74 -29.10
CA TYR A 273 -30.53 14.62 -27.86
C TYR A 273 -31.24 15.26 -26.69
N ALA A 274 -30.84 14.82 -25.51
CA ALA A 274 -31.18 15.43 -24.23
C ALA A 274 -29.96 15.44 -23.31
N VAL A 275 -29.88 16.46 -22.46
CA VAL A 275 -28.70 16.65 -21.56
C VAL A 275 -29.22 16.83 -20.14
N GLY A 276 -28.63 16.06 -19.21
CA GLY A 276 -28.87 16.16 -17.78
C GLY A 276 -27.57 16.49 -17.04
N GLY A 277 -27.36 17.77 -16.70
CA GLY A 277 -26.25 18.21 -15.87
C GLY A 277 -24.85 18.13 -16.50
N HIS A 278 -24.76 17.94 -17.80
CA HIS A 278 -23.48 17.74 -18.52
C HIS A 278 -22.97 19.05 -19.11
#